data_01b6123c9c69e510ad76afcfcdb5e5d6
#
_entry.id   01b6123c9c69e510ad76afcfcdb5e5d6
#
_cell.length_a   1.000
_cell.length_b   1.000
_cell.length_c   1.000
_cell.angle_alpha   90.00
_cell.angle_beta   90.00
_cell.angle_gamma   90.00
#
_symmetry.space_group_name_H-M   'P 1'
#
loop_
_entity.id
_entity.type
_entity.pdbx_description
1 polymer ?
#
loop_
_entity_poly.entity_id
_entity_poly.type
_entity_poly.pdbx_seq_one_letter_code
_entity_poly.pdbx_strand_id
1 'polypeptide(L)'
;MYHLLYGELPWFIDTSRTNGQDLVESILAERDKELKLTKKDKYELDDQLLNVIAKALNYDAENRFQSADEFIKAIDGEVKVERQSTKRKILSQQQPNNAPSPTATKKEGEGFAAVAGMEDLKQQMREEVIEPLHNPEEYQRYGVTIPNGMLLYGPPGCGKTFFAKHFAEEVGFNFLCITPATLKSSYVNATQENIAKMFKEAEEKAPTVIFIDEMNELVPNRDNSNIHEMSRSAVNEMLAQMDRTGEKGIFIIGATNYPNMIDPAILRAGRLDKKYYLGVPDKEARMALFRLYLKKRPYDFGLDYQQLADLTEDYVSADIQLIVNEASRNALRQHSKITMDLLKTAISNIRPSLSASELLKYERIRAMMDGEDDEKPNDRPSVGFKA
;
A
#
# COMPACT_ATOMS: atom_id res chain seq x y z
N MET A 1 9.77 -22.39 24.41
CA MET A 1 9.02 -22.57 25.66
C MET A 1 7.99 -23.69 25.56
N TYR A 2 6.96 -23.64 24.71
CA TYR A 2 5.94 -24.70 24.58
C TYR A 2 6.57 -26.08 24.39
N HIS A 3 7.47 -26.24 23.42
CA HIS A 3 8.15 -27.53 23.15
C HIS A 3 8.98 -28.04 24.33
N LEU A 4 9.62 -27.14 25.10
CA LEU A 4 10.38 -27.54 26.29
C LEU A 4 9.47 -28.06 27.40
N LEU A 5 8.25 -27.52 27.54
CA LEU A 5 7.31 -27.89 28.59
C LEU A 5 6.47 -29.11 28.22
N TYR A 6 6.07 -29.24 26.98
CA TYR A 6 5.14 -30.27 26.52
C TYR A 6 5.82 -31.42 25.76
N GLY A 7 7.08 -31.25 25.28
CA GLY A 7 7.83 -32.23 24.50
C GLY A 7 7.41 -32.35 23.06
N GLU A 8 6.48 -31.52 22.60
CA GLU A 8 5.92 -31.50 21.24
C GLU A 8 5.73 -30.05 20.74
N LEU A 9 5.53 -29.89 19.45
CA LEU A 9 5.24 -28.58 18.86
C LEU A 9 3.80 -28.16 19.20
N PRO A 10 3.50 -26.84 19.26
CA PRO A 10 2.17 -26.34 19.58
C PRO A 10 1.06 -26.88 18.68
N TRP A 11 1.36 -27.04 17.40
CA TRP A 11 0.49 -27.67 16.39
C TRP A 11 1.32 -28.70 15.66
N PHE A 12 1.03 -29.98 15.88
CA PHE A 12 1.74 -31.09 15.23
C PHE A 12 1.08 -31.43 13.89
N ILE A 13 1.86 -31.46 12.83
CA ILE A 13 1.43 -31.84 11.50
C ILE A 13 2.34 -32.96 11.00
N ASP A 14 1.73 -34.08 10.62
CA ASP A 14 2.45 -35.18 10.00
C ASP A 14 2.75 -34.83 8.52
N THR A 15 3.97 -34.35 8.28
CA THR A 15 4.43 -33.95 6.95
C THR A 15 4.74 -35.11 6.03
N SER A 16 4.70 -36.35 6.53
CA SER A 16 5.06 -37.55 5.74
C SER A 16 4.00 -37.95 4.71
N ARG A 17 2.79 -37.42 4.78
CA ARG A 17 1.62 -37.78 3.99
C ARG A 17 1.01 -36.64 3.17
N THR A 18 1.56 -35.44 3.20
CA THR A 18 0.97 -34.25 2.56
C THR A 18 1.90 -33.64 1.50
N ASN A 19 1.38 -33.36 0.30
CA ASN A 19 2.04 -32.59 -0.74
C ASN A 19 1.89 -31.08 -0.48
N GLY A 20 2.78 -30.27 -1.05
CA GLY A 20 3.02 -28.88 -0.65
C GLY A 20 1.81 -27.93 -0.49
N GLN A 21 0.72 -28.05 -1.26
CA GLN A 21 -0.49 -27.24 -1.08
C GLN A 21 -1.37 -27.77 0.06
N ASP A 22 -1.55 -29.07 0.15
CA ASP A 22 -2.30 -29.72 1.24
C ASP A 22 -1.62 -29.49 2.59
N LEU A 23 -0.30 -29.26 2.60
CA LEU A 23 0.46 -28.98 3.81
C LEU A 23 0.11 -27.62 4.41
N VAL A 24 -0.01 -26.58 3.59
CA VAL A 24 -0.38 -25.22 4.06
C VAL A 24 -1.80 -25.21 4.62
N GLU A 25 -2.75 -25.82 3.93
CA GLU A 25 -4.13 -25.95 4.41
C GLU A 25 -4.21 -26.76 5.72
N SER A 26 -3.42 -27.85 5.83
CA SER A 26 -3.33 -28.64 7.05
C SER A 26 -2.73 -27.84 8.21
N ILE A 27 -1.71 -27.01 7.94
CA ILE A 27 -1.11 -26.10 8.95
C ILE A 27 -2.15 -25.09 9.44
N LEU A 28 -2.90 -24.48 8.54
CA LEU A 28 -3.93 -23.50 8.88
C LEU A 28 -5.07 -24.15 9.67
N ALA A 29 -5.54 -25.32 9.24
CA ALA A 29 -6.60 -26.08 9.92
C ALA A 29 -6.20 -26.53 11.34
N GLU A 30 -4.95 -26.97 11.53
CA GLU A 30 -4.44 -27.32 12.88
C GLU A 30 -4.30 -26.06 13.75
N ARG A 31 -3.87 -24.93 13.19
CA ARG A 31 -3.71 -23.68 13.90
C ARG A 31 -5.04 -23.03 14.30
N ASP A 32 -6.13 -23.38 13.62
CA ASP A 32 -7.50 -22.96 14.00
C ASP A 32 -8.03 -23.71 15.25
N LYS A 33 -7.36 -24.80 15.65
CA LYS A 33 -7.72 -25.54 16.88
C LYS A 33 -7.16 -24.85 18.11
N GLU A 34 -7.94 -24.81 19.18
CA GLU A 34 -7.48 -24.29 20.47
C GLU A 34 -6.43 -25.21 21.09
N LEU A 35 -5.30 -24.64 21.51
CA LEU A 35 -4.28 -25.40 22.22
C LEU A 35 -4.77 -25.77 23.63
N LYS A 36 -4.71 -27.06 23.97
CA LYS A 36 -5.01 -27.56 25.31
C LYS A 36 -3.80 -27.34 26.22
N LEU A 37 -3.74 -26.15 26.84
CA LEU A 37 -2.73 -25.84 27.86
C LEU A 37 -3.17 -26.42 29.21
N THR A 38 -2.70 -27.62 29.53
CA THR A 38 -2.97 -28.30 30.80
C THR A 38 -1.71 -28.32 31.67
N LYS A 39 -1.91 -28.22 32.98
CA LYS A 39 -0.80 -28.42 33.95
C LYS A 39 -0.30 -29.85 33.80
N LYS A 40 1.01 -30.03 33.64
CA LYS A 40 1.65 -31.37 33.70
C LYS A 40 2.22 -31.57 35.07
N ASP A 41 1.94 -32.71 35.68
CA ASP A 41 2.36 -33.09 37.05
C ASP A 41 3.89 -33.05 37.24
N LYS A 42 4.65 -33.04 36.16
CA LYS A 42 6.12 -33.03 36.20
C LYS A 42 6.74 -31.65 36.45
N TYR A 43 5.98 -30.57 36.21
CA TYR A 43 6.46 -29.19 36.37
C TYR A 43 5.42 -28.39 37.14
N GLU A 44 5.83 -27.67 38.19
CA GLU A 44 4.99 -26.68 38.88
C GLU A 44 4.72 -25.47 37.96
N LEU A 45 3.87 -25.66 36.96
CA LEU A 45 3.44 -24.59 36.08
C LEU A 45 2.33 -23.80 36.78
N ASP A 46 2.60 -22.53 37.05
CA ASP A 46 1.59 -21.62 37.55
C ASP A 46 0.64 -21.16 36.44
N ASP A 47 -0.51 -20.62 36.81
CA ASP A 47 -1.49 -20.14 35.85
C ASP A 47 -0.98 -18.92 35.05
N GLN A 48 -0.05 -18.15 35.62
CA GLN A 48 0.59 -17.01 34.97
C GLN A 48 1.41 -17.48 33.77
N LEU A 49 2.24 -18.50 33.90
CA LEU A 49 3.06 -19.03 32.83
C LEU A 49 2.22 -19.65 31.68
N LEU A 50 1.12 -20.32 32.02
CA LEU A 50 0.17 -20.82 31.02
C LEU A 50 -0.50 -19.70 30.25
N ASN A 51 -0.85 -18.59 30.88
CA ASN A 51 -1.42 -17.42 30.26
C ASN A 51 -0.40 -16.71 29.36
N VAL A 52 0.87 -16.64 29.79
CA VAL A 52 1.97 -16.11 28.98
C VAL A 52 2.15 -16.91 27.68
N ILE A 53 2.12 -18.26 27.79
CA ILE A 53 2.21 -19.15 26.63
C ILE A 53 1.01 -18.95 25.70
N ALA A 54 -0.21 -18.84 26.24
CA ALA A 54 -1.42 -18.61 25.46
C ALA A 54 -1.36 -17.28 24.70
N LYS A 55 -0.92 -16.19 25.35
CA LYS A 55 -0.74 -14.89 24.72
C LYS A 55 0.33 -14.93 23.63
N ALA A 56 1.47 -15.57 23.87
CA ALA A 56 2.55 -15.68 22.90
C ALA A 56 2.16 -16.48 21.64
N LEU A 57 1.26 -17.44 21.78
CA LEU A 57 0.76 -18.31 20.71
C LEU A 57 -0.62 -17.90 20.20
N ASN A 58 -1.11 -16.70 20.52
CA ASN A 58 -2.38 -16.21 20.02
C ASN A 58 -2.41 -16.23 18.48
N TYR A 59 -3.59 -16.56 17.90
CA TYR A 59 -3.76 -16.59 16.45
C TYR A 59 -3.46 -15.22 15.83
N ASP A 60 -4.02 -14.16 16.41
CA ASP A 60 -3.85 -12.79 15.95
C ASP A 60 -2.53 -12.21 16.45
N ALA A 61 -1.67 -11.76 15.53
CA ALA A 61 -0.35 -11.23 15.89
C ALA A 61 -0.41 -9.98 16.77
N GLU A 62 -1.46 -9.17 16.63
CA GLU A 62 -1.69 -7.95 17.43
C GLU A 62 -1.96 -8.27 18.92
N ASN A 63 -2.49 -9.45 19.20
CA ASN A 63 -2.76 -9.92 20.57
C ASN A 63 -1.55 -10.60 21.22
N ARG A 64 -0.44 -10.77 20.51
CA ARG A 64 0.81 -11.31 21.05
C ARG A 64 1.61 -10.22 21.77
N PHE A 65 2.70 -10.63 22.41
CA PHE A 65 3.68 -9.68 22.94
C PHE A 65 4.32 -8.89 21.79
N GLN A 66 4.36 -7.56 21.91
CA GLN A 66 4.87 -6.68 20.86
C GLN A 66 6.39 -6.40 21.02
N SER A 67 6.97 -6.76 22.14
CA SER A 67 8.41 -6.65 22.40
C SER A 67 8.92 -7.80 23.27
N ALA A 68 10.23 -8.07 23.21
CA ALA A 68 10.90 -9.03 24.08
C ALA A 68 10.83 -8.60 25.55
N ASP A 69 10.91 -7.30 25.82
CA ASP A 69 10.84 -6.76 27.19
C ASP A 69 9.47 -6.98 27.81
N GLU A 70 8.37 -6.81 27.06
CA GLU A 70 7.01 -7.12 27.52
C GLU A 70 6.88 -8.61 27.87
N PHE A 71 7.44 -9.47 27.01
CA PHE A 71 7.41 -10.92 27.22
C PHE A 71 8.20 -11.35 28.46
N ILE A 72 9.40 -10.78 28.67
CA ILE A 72 10.24 -11.06 29.86
C ILE A 72 9.53 -10.63 31.14
N LYS A 73 8.99 -9.40 31.19
CA LYS A 73 8.25 -8.89 32.34
C LYS A 73 7.03 -9.77 32.72
N ALA A 74 6.38 -10.32 31.68
CA ALA A 74 5.27 -11.23 31.90
C ALA A 74 5.70 -12.60 32.44
N ILE A 75 6.87 -13.12 32.02
CA ILE A 75 7.47 -14.36 32.58
C ILE A 75 7.89 -14.14 34.02
N ASP A 76 8.51 -13.01 34.35
CA ASP A 76 8.99 -12.67 35.68
C ASP A 76 7.85 -12.33 36.68
N GLY A 77 6.60 -12.28 36.15
CA GLY A 77 5.41 -12.00 36.96
C GLY A 77 5.20 -10.52 37.28
N GLU A 78 5.99 -9.62 36.70
CA GLU A 78 5.84 -8.18 36.90
C GLU A 78 4.55 -7.64 36.25
N VAL A 79 4.05 -8.31 35.18
CA VAL A 79 2.81 -7.97 34.51
C VAL A 79 1.87 -9.17 34.50
N LYS A 80 0.68 -9.01 35.08
CA LYS A 80 -0.38 -10.02 35.01
C LYS A 80 -0.90 -10.17 33.60
N VAL A 81 -0.93 -11.41 33.10
CA VAL A 81 -1.49 -11.77 31.79
C VAL A 81 -2.78 -12.53 31.96
N GLU A 82 -3.87 -12.02 31.39
CA GLU A 82 -5.15 -12.74 31.38
C GLU A 82 -5.13 -13.86 30.33
N ARG A 83 -5.87 -14.94 30.62
CA ARG A 83 -5.97 -16.10 29.73
C ARG A 83 -6.66 -15.68 28.42
N GLN A 84 -5.96 -15.83 27.33
CA GLN A 84 -6.48 -15.57 25.99
C GLN A 84 -6.65 -16.88 25.21
N SER A 85 -7.70 -16.96 24.38
CA SER A 85 -7.87 -18.07 23.46
C SER A 85 -6.79 -18.05 22.39
N THR A 86 -6.18 -19.20 22.10
CA THR A 86 -5.22 -19.36 20.99
C THR A 86 -5.92 -19.57 19.66
N LYS A 87 -7.26 -19.71 19.66
CA LYS A 87 -8.10 -19.96 18.50
C LYS A 87 -8.46 -18.66 17.80
N ARG A 88 -8.62 -18.71 16.47
CA ARG A 88 -9.18 -17.60 15.68
C ARG A 88 -10.56 -17.22 16.21
N LYS A 89 -10.81 -15.96 16.54
CA LYS A 89 -12.15 -15.44 16.83
C LYS A 89 -12.95 -15.41 15.52
N ILE A 90 -13.80 -16.40 15.30
CA ILE A 90 -14.85 -16.32 14.30
C ILE A 90 -15.90 -15.38 14.86
N LEU A 91 -16.01 -14.18 14.31
CA LEU A 91 -17.12 -13.28 14.58
C LEU A 91 -18.41 -13.98 14.11
N SER A 92 -19.18 -14.50 15.07
CA SER A 92 -20.50 -15.05 14.83
C SER A 92 -21.39 -13.98 14.21
N GLN A 93 -21.96 -14.33 13.04
CA GLN A 93 -22.97 -13.54 12.35
C GLN A 93 -24.12 -13.22 13.30
N GLN A 94 -24.30 -11.97 13.65
CA GLN A 94 -25.58 -11.44 14.13
C GLN A 94 -26.32 -10.80 12.95
N GLN A 95 -27.55 -11.25 12.75
CA GLN A 95 -28.46 -10.81 11.71
C GLN A 95 -28.74 -9.29 11.76
N PRO A 96 -29.05 -8.68 10.63
CA PRO A 96 -29.19 -7.24 10.52
C PRO A 96 -30.61 -6.80 10.89
N ASN A 97 -30.71 -5.93 11.87
CA ASN A 97 -31.83 -5.01 11.94
C ASN A 97 -31.35 -3.64 12.41
N ASN A 98 -31.70 -2.66 11.63
CA ASN A 98 -31.48 -1.22 11.77
C ASN A 98 -30.09 -0.73 11.29
N ALA A 99 -30.10 -0.20 10.08
CA ALA A 99 -29.04 0.61 9.53
C ALA A 99 -28.81 1.88 10.37
N PRO A 100 -27.63 2.10 10.94
CA PRO A 100 -27.13 3.43 11.20
C PRO A 100 -26.28 3.86 10.01
N SER A 101 -26.44 5.11 9.60
CA SER A 101 -25.57 5.79 8.68
C SER A 101 -24.09 5.50 8.97
N PRO A 102 -23.22 5.32 7.96
CA PRO A 102 -21.83 4.98 8.18
C PRO A 102 -21.10 6.20 8.77
N THR A 103 -21.01 6.25 10.08
CA THR A 103 -19.99 7.05 10.76
C THR A 103 -18.67 6.32 10.57
N ALA A 104 -17.89 6.78 9.60
CA ALA A 104 -16.50 6.35 9.39
C ALA A 104 -15.74 6.50 10.72
N THR A 105 -15.40 5.37 11.35
CA THR A 105 -14.42 5.36 12.44
C THR A 105 -13.08 5.73 11.79
N LYS A 106 -12.68 7.01 11.95
CA LYS A 106 -11.34 7.49 11.62
C LYS A 106 -10.33 6.56 12.28
N LYS A 107 -9.69 5.66 11.51
CA LYS A 107 -8.42 5.08 11.94
C LYS A 107 -7.45 6.24 11.98
N GLU A 108 -6.86 6.51 13.15
CA GLU A 108 -5.91 7.58 13.38
C GLU A 108 -4.65 7.32 12.54
N GLY A 109 -4.67 7.80 11.30
CA GLY A 109 -3.50 8.01 10.44
C GLY A 109 -3.28 9.51 10.30
N GLU A 110 -2.06 9.91 10.01
CA GLU A 110 -1.75 11.34 9.79
C GLU A 110 -2.35 11.84 8.46
N GLY A 111 -2.90 10.94 7.61
CA GLY A 111 -3.47 11.28 6.31
C GLY A 111 -2.50 12.07 5.43
N PHE A 112 -2.98 13.08 4.73
CA PHE A 112 -2.14 13.95 3.90
C PHE A 112 -1.16 14.83 4.69
N ALA A 113 -1.30 14.96 5.99
CA ALA A 113 -0.32 15.65 6.84
C ALA A 113 1.04 14.91 6.89
N ALA A 114 1.05 13.59 6.67
CA ALA A 114 2.28 12.80 6.57
C ALA A 114 2.98 12.93 5.20
N VAL A 115 2.26 13.39 4.17
CA VAL A 115 2.80 13.55 2.82
C VAL A 115 3.49 14.90 2.71
N ALA A 116 4.80 14.89 2.43
CA ALA A 116 5.61 16.09 2.31
C ALA A 116 5.34 16.80 0.97
N GLY A 117 5.03 18.09 0.99
CA GLY A 117 4.77 18.92 -0.20
C GLY A 117 3.54 18.46 -1.00
N MET A 118 3.54 18.74 -2.30
CA MET A 118 2.45 18.37 -3.23
C MET A 118 1.09 18.99 -2.86
N GLU A 119 1.09 20.24 -2.34
CA GLU A 119 -0.14 20.85 -1.80
C GLU A 119 -1.21 21.02 -2.88
N ASP A 120 -0.84 21.41 -4.12
CA ASP A 120 -1.77 21.54 -5.23
C ASP A 120 -2.44 20.20 -5.56
N LEU A 121 -1.66 19.12 -5.61
CA LEU A 121 -2.17 17.78 -5.87
C LEU A 121 -3.10 17.30 -4.76
N LYS A 122 -2.73 17.53 -3.50
CA LYS A 122 -3.56 17.19 -2.35
C LYS A 122 -4.89 17.96 -2.38
N GLN A 123 -4.84 19.26 -2.70
CA GLN A 123 -6.03 20.09 -2.79
C GLN A 123 -6.93 19.62 -3.93
N GLN A 124 -6.36 19.38 -5.11
CA GLN A 124 -7.09 18.85 -6.26
C GLN A 124 -7.77 17.52 -5.91
N MET A 125 -7.07 16.60 -5.22
CA MET A 125 -7.66 15.33 -4.80
C MET A 125 -8.76 15.48 -3.75
N ARG A 126 -8.64 16.46 -2.84
CA ARG A 126 -9.72 16.75 -1.89
C ARG A 126 -10.98 17.17 -2.63
N GLU A 127 -10.87 18.11 -3.55
CA GLU A 127 -12.00 18.66 -4.29
C GLU A 127 -12.60 17.66 -5.29
N GLU A 128 -11.76 16.95 -6.04
CA GLU A 128 -12.22 16.11 -7.16
C GLU A 128 -12.57 14.67 -6.76
N VAL A 129 -12.05 14.19 -5.62
CA VAL A 129 -12.20 12.78 -5.23
C VAL A 129 -12.77 12.63 -3.82
N ILE A 130 -12.15 13.27 -2.81
CA ILE A 130 -12.50 13.03 -1.42
C ILE A 130 -13.88 13.62 -1.08
N GLU A 131 -14.14 14.87 -1.47
CA GLU A 131 -15.44 15.51 -1.23
C GLU A 131 -16.59 14.77 -1.93
N PRO A 132 -16.50 14.36 -3.21
CA PRO A 132 -17.52 13.53 -3.84
C PRO A 132 -17.75 12.18 -3.14
N LEU A 133 -16.69 11.54 -2.63
CA LEU A 133 -16.80 10.27 -1.91
C LEU A 133 -17.50 10.43 -0.55
N HIS A 134 -17.30 11.58 0.13
CA HIS A 134 -17.94 11.86 1.42
C HIS A 134 -19.37 12.38 1.29
N ASN A 135 -19.72 13.05 0.19
CA ASN A 135 -21.02 13.68 -0.03
C ASN A 135 -21.70 13.18 -1.32
N PRO A 136 -21.88 11.86 -1.51
CA PRO A 136 -22.31 11.28 -2.77
C PRO A 136 -23.70 11.77 -3.20
N GLU A 137 -24.64 11.95 -2.27
CA GLU A 137 -26.00 12.37 -2.56
C GLU A 137 -26.06 13.80 -3.13
N GLU A 138 -25.22 14.70 -2.61
CA GLU A 138 -25.18 16.08 -3.08
C GLU A 138 -24.63 16.14 -4.51
N TYR A 139 -23.51 15.46 -4.80
CA TYR A 139 -22.91 15.43 -6.12
C TYR A 139 -23.85 14.78 -7.16
N GLN A 140 -24.52 13.67 -6.82
CA GLN A 140 -25.52 13.02 -7.67
C GLN A 140 -26.72 13.94 -7.97
N ARG A 141 -27.15 14.74 -7.01
CA ARG A 141 -28.23 15.72 -7.20
C ARG A 141 -27.90 16.77 -8.25
N TYR A 142 -26.62 17.13 -8.40
CA TYR A 142 -26.12 18.04 -9.43
C TYR A 142 -25.71 17.31 -10.72
N GLY A 143 -25.91 15.99 -10.81
CA GLY A 143 -25.54 15.18 -11.96
C GLY A 143 -24.03 14.99 -12.12
N VAL A 144 -23.25 15.21 -11.05
CA VAL A 144 -21.80 15.01 -11.05
C VAL A 144 -21.50 13.54 -10.78
N THR A 145 -20.71 12.93 -11.65
CA THR A 145 -20.28 11.53 -11.49
C THR A 145 -19.20 11.43 -10.42
N ILE A 146 -19.39 10.53 -9.46
CA ILE A 146 -18.39 10.22 -8.43
C ILE A 146 -17.33 9.34 -9.07
N PRO A 147 -16.03 9.65 -8.94
CA PRO A 147 -14.98 8.82 -9.50
C PRO A 147 -14.90 7.47 -8.81
N ASN A 148 -14.78 6.39 -9.60
CA ASN A 148 -14.63 5.02 -9.08
C ASN A 148 -13.16 4.64 -8.80
N GLY A 149 -12.24 5.40 -9.35
CA GLY A 149 -10.82 5.16 -9.17
C GLY A 149 -9.94 6.21 -9.81
N MET A 150 -8.64 6.08 -9.54
CA MET A 150 -7.62 6.97 -10.09
C MET A 150 -6.35 6.21 -10.45
N LEU A 151 -5.60 6.76 -11.41
CA LEU A 151 -4.26 6.32 -11.75
C LEU A 151 -3.22 7.30 -11.17
N LEU A 152 -2.30 6.78 -10.38
CA LEU A 152 -1.08 7.48 -9.97
C LEU A 152 0.04 7.07 -10.90
N TYR A 153 0.61 8.01 -11.67
CA TYR A 153 1.69 7.69 -12.59
C TYR A 153 2.87 8.66 -12.44
N GLY A 154 4.05 8.24 -12.87
CA GLY A 154 5.26 9.05 -12.77
C GLY A 154 6.50 8.22 -12.50
N PRO A 155 7.67 8.86 -12.32
CA PRO A 155 8.94 8.18 -12.15
C PRO A 155 8.97 7.21 -10.96
N PRO A 156 9.83 6.19 -11.00
CA PRO A 156 10.07 5.34 -9.84
C PRO A 156 10.66 6.15 -8.68
N GLY A 157 10.39 5.74 -7.45
CA GLY A 157 10.95 6.37 -6.25
C GLY A 157 10.27 7.68 -5.81
N CYS A 158 9.22 8.16 -6.50
CA CYS A 158 8.48 9.38 -6.13
C CYS A 158 7.41 9.17 -5.05
N GLY A 159 7.25 7.95 -4.51
CA GLY A 159 6.39 7.71 -3.35
C GLY A 159 4.93 7.41 -3.66
N LYS A 160 4.59 6.86 -4.85
CA LYS A 160 3.20 6.51 -5.24
C LYS A 160 2.48 5.63 -4.23
N THR A 161 3.12 4.57 -3.75
CA THR A 161 2.58 3.65 -2.74
C THR A 161 2.36 4.36 -1.39
N PHE A 162 3.30 5.20 -0.99
CA PHE A 162 3.21 6.00 0.23
C PHE A 162 2.04 6.99 0.15
N PHE A 163 1.90 7.68 -0.97
CA PHE A 163 0.81 8.62 -1.22
C PHE A 163 -0.55 7.93 -1.18
N ALA A 164 -0.70 6.78 -1.85
CA ALA A 164 -1.96 6.03 -1.88
C ALA A 164 -2.40 5.56 -0.49
N LYS A 165 -1.45 5.14 0.36
CA LYS A 165 -1.74 4.76 1.74
C LYS A 165 -2.30 5.95 2.54
N HIS A 166 -1.63 7.10 2.46
CA HIS A 166 -2.08 8.29 3.19
C HIS A 166 -3.35 8.93 2.61
N PHE A 167 -3.62 8.74 1.31
CA PHE A 167 -4.92 9.04 0.73
C PHE A 167 -6.03 8.20 1.38
N ALA A 168 -5.84 6.88 1.53
CA ALA A 168 -6.83 6.02 2.17
C ALA A 168 -7.07 6.40 3.64
N GLU A 169 -6.02 6.84 4.35
CA GLU A 169 -6.13 7.38 5.72
C GLU A 169 -6.91 8.70 5.75
N GLU A 170 -6.68 9.61 4.77
CA GLU A 170 -7.39 10.89 4.65
C GLU A 170 -8.88 10.70 4.40
N VAL A 171 -9.24 9.77 3.51
CA VAL A 171 -10.64 9.42 3.20
C VAL A 171 -11.29 8.63 4.35
N GLY A 172 -10.49 7.96 5.19
CA GLY A 172 -10.98 7.09 6.26
C GLY A 172 -11.40 5.70 5.80
N PHE A 173 -10.91 5.24 4.65
CA PHE A 173 -11.21 3.93 4.08
C PHE A 173 -10.18 2.88 4.51
N ASN A 174 -10.57 1.60 4.48
CA ASN A 174 -9.63 0.50 4.63
C ASN A 174 -8.66 0.49 3.44
N PHE A 175 -7.42 0.04 3.66
CA PHE A 175 -6.39 0.00 2.62
C PHE A 175 -5.96 -1.43 2.32
N LEU A 176 -6.17 -1.88 1.08
CA LEU A 176 -5.76 -3.19 0.58
C LEU A 176 -4.69 -2.98 -0.48
N CYS A 177 -3.44 -3.32 -0.17
CA CYS A 177 -2.31 -3.18 -1.08
C CYS A 177 -2.04 -4.49 -1.83
N ILE A 178 -2.03 -4.42 -3.14
CA ILE A 178 -1.89 -5.56 -4.05
C ILE A 178 -0.71 -5.31 -4.99
N THR A 179 0.07 -6.35 -5.22
CA THR A 179 1.11 -6.37 -6.25
C THR A 179 0.78 -7.41 -7.31
N PRO A 180 1.29 -7.31 -8.55
CA PRO A 180 1.10 -8.34 -9.56
C PRO A 180 1.55 -9.73 -9.12
N ALA A 181 2.60 -9.81 -8.30
CA ALA A 181 3.10 -11.07 -7.76
C ALA A 181 2.09 -11.81 -6.87
N THR A 182 1.21 -11.08 -6.17
CA THR A 182 0.19 -11.69 -5.31
C THR A 182 -1.02 -12.21 -6.09
N LEU A 183 -1.26 -11.70 -7.30
CA LEU A 183 -2.40 -12.08 -8.13
C LEU A 183 -2.03 -13.04 -9.24
N LYS A 184 -0.84 -12.89 -9.85
CA LYS A 184 -0.38 -13.77 -10.94
C LYS A 184 -0.13 -15.18 -10.44
N SER A 185 -0.60 -16.15 -11.19
CA SER A 185 -0.37 -17.59 -10.96
C SER A 185 0.07 -18.27 -12.25
N SER A 186 0.88 -19.31 -12.12
CA SER A 186 1.27 -20.16 -13.23
C SER A 186 0.16 -21.10 -13.70
N TYR A 187 -0.92 -21.23 -12.91
CA TYR A 187 -2.06 -22.09 -13.24
C TYR A 187 -3.09 -21.36 -14.08
N VAL A 188 -3.68 -22.06 -15.02
CA VAL A 188 -4.75 -21.53 -15.89
C VAL A 188 -5.94 -21.08 -15.03
N ASN A 189 -6.45 -19.87 -15.28
CA ASN A 189 -7.56 -19.21 -14.58
C ASN A 189 -7.32 -18.79 -13.11
N ALA A 190 -6.24 -19.20 -12.44
CA ALA A 190 -6.01 -18.83 -11.05
C ALA A 190 -5.81 -17.31 -10.86
N THR A 191 -5.26 -16.60 -11.84
CA THR A 191 -5.14 -15.14 -11.80
C THR A 191 -6.53 -14.46 -11.78
N GLN A 192 -7.49 -14.94 -12.58
CA GLN A 192 -8.86 -14.43 -12.61
C GLN A 192 -9.58 -14.68 -11.28
N GLU A 193 -9.45 -15.90 -10.73
CA GLU A 193 -10.01 -16.23 -9.41
C GLU A 193 -9.41 -15.37 -8.30
N ASN A 194 -8.11 -15.10 -8.36
CA ASN A 194 -7.45 -14.23 -7.38
C ASN A 194 -7.94 -12.77 -7.48
N ILE A 195 -8.18 -12.27 -8.70
CA ILE A 195 -8.79 -10.94 -8.91
C ILE A 195 -10.20 -10.92 -8.31
N ALA A 196 -11.04 -11.91 -8.61
CA ALA A 196 -12.40 -11.98 -8.06
C ALA A 196 -12.41 -12.08 -6.53
N LYS A 197 -11.50 -12.87 -5.94
CA LYS A 197 -11.32 -12.97 -4.48
C LYS A 197 -10.90 -11.65 -3.85
N MET A 198 -9.98 -10.92 -4.49
CA MET A 198 -9.54 -9.60 -4.04
C MET A 198 -10.71 -8.59 -3.97
N PHE A 199 -11.53 -8.52 -5.02
CA PHE A 199 -12.69 -7.63 -5.01
C PHE A 199 -13.73 -8.03 -3.96
N LYS A 200 -13.96 -9.33 -3.78
CA LYS A 200 -14.85 -9.84 -2.73
C LYS A 200 -14.34 -9.47 -1.33
N GLU A 201 -13.04 -9.64 -1.07
CA GLU A 201 -12.42 -9.23 0.19
C GLU A 201 -12.56 -7.72 0.44
N ALA A 202 -12.38 -6.91 -0.61
CA ALA A 202 -12.55 -5.46 -0.51
C ALA A 202 -14.00 -5.06 -0.23
N GLU A 203 -14.99 -5.75 -0.85
CA GLU A 203 -16.42 -5.55 -0.61
C GLU A 203 -16.81 -5.91 0.83
N GLU A 204 -16.30 -7.01 1.36
CA GLU A 204 -16.51 -7.43 2.75
C GLU A 204 -15.96 -6.43 3.77
N LYS A 205 -14.94 -5.66 3.39
CA LYS A 205 -14.26 -4.65 4.22
C LYS A 205 -14.64 -3.22 3.84
N ALA A 206 -15.65 -3.01 3.02
CA ALA A 206 -16.07 -1.68 2.54
C ALA A 206 -16.37 -0.72 3.71
N PRO A 207 -16.05 0.59 3.60
CA PRO A 207 -15.42 1.22 2.46
C PRO A 207 -13.91 0.93 2.37
N THR A 208 -13.43 0.59 1.18
CA THR A 208 -12.07 0.09 0.96
C THR A 208 -11.40 0.74 -0.25
N VAL A 209 -10.15 1.15 -0.09
CA VAL A 209 -9.25 1.49 -1.21
C VAL A 209 -8.47 0.25 -1.60
N ILE A 210 -8.61 -0.21 -2.85
CA ILE A 210 -7.73 -1.20 -3.45
C ILE A 210 -6.60 -0.46 -4.14
N PHE A 211 -5.39 -0.62 -3.65
CA PHE A 211 -4.18 -0.10 -4.29
C PHE A 211 -3.46 -1.20 -5.06
N ILE A 212 -3.28 -1.00 -6.36
CA ILE A 212 -2.61 -1.94 -7.25
C ILE A 212 -1.30 -1.30 -7.73
N ASP A 213 -0.18 -1.76 -7.17
CA ASP A 213 1.15 -1.32 -7.61
C ASP A 213 1.54 -2.02 -8.92
N GLU A 214 2.39 -1.36 -9.72
CA GLU A 214 2.84 -1.87 -11.03
C GLU A 214 1.68 -2.37 -11.92
N MET A 215 0.58 -1.60 -11.96
CA MET A 215 -0.67 -2.00 -12.61
C MET A 215 -0.49 -2.37 -14.08
N ASN A 216 0.48 -1.78 -14.78
CA ASN A 216 0.84 -2.12 -16.17
C ASN A 216 1.21 -3.59 -16.35
N GLU A 217 1.69 -4.27 -15.29
CA GLU A 217 2.00 -5.70 -15.36
C GLU A 217 0.75 -6.59 -15.24
N LEU A 218 -0.29 -6.12 -14.56
CA LEU A 218 -1.52 -6.85 -14.38
C LEU A 218 -2.47 -6.66 -15.57
N VAL A 219 -2.57 -5.44 -16.08
CA VAL A 219 -3.50 -5.04 -17.14
C VAL A 219 -2.75 -4.39 -18.33
N PRO A 220 -1.85 -5.14 -19.00
CA PRO A 220 -1.10 -4.64 -20.14
C PRO A 220 -2.01 -4.33 -21.33
N ASN A 221 -1.59 -3.38 -22.17
CA ASN A 221 -2.29 -3.00 -23.38
C ASN A 221 -2.43 -4.20 -24.35
N ARG A 222 -3.67 -4.57 -24.67
CA ARG A 222 -4.03 -5.74 -25.49
C ARG A 222 -3.66 -5.63 -26.96
N ASP A 223 -3.36 -4.43 -27.46
CA ASP A 223 -2.95 -4.21 -28.85
C ASP A 223 -1.51 -4.65 -29.12
N ASN A 224 -0.77 -4.99 -28.06
CA ASN A 224 0.59 -5.48 -28.16
C ASN A 224 0.57 -6.97 -28.59
N SER A 225 1.12 -7.28 -29.77
CA SER A 225 1.09 -8.61 -30.41
C SER A 225 1.72 -9.74 -29.58
N ASN A 226 2.54 -9.40 -28.58
CA ASN A 226 3.28 -10.37 -27.75
C ASN A 226 2.56 -10.72 -26.43
N ILE A 227 1.30 -10.33 -26.24
CA ILE A 227 0.59 -10.60 -24.99
C ILE A 227 -0.02 -12.00 -24.98
N HIS A 228 0.33 -12.78 -23.97
CA HIS A 228 -0.22 -14.11 -23.73
C HIS A 228 -1.73 -14.05 -23.43
N GLU A 229 -2.46 -15.07 -23.86
CA GLU A 229 -3.92 -15.22 -23.66
C GLU A 229 -4.33 -15.10 -22.18
N MET A 230 -3.50 -15.58 -21.26
CA MET A 230 -3.71 -15.44 -19.82
C MET A 230 -3.76 -13.97 -19.35
N SER A 231 -2.94 -13.08 -19.94
CA SER A 231 -2.97 -11.65 -19.60
C SER A 231 -4.22 -10.97 -20.12
N ARG A 232 -4.71 -11.37 -21.31
CA ARG A 232 -5.99 -10.88 -21.84
C ARG A 232 -7.18 -11.25 -20.95
N SER A 233 -7.17 -12.46 -20.43
CA SER A 233 -8.20 -12.95 -19.50
C SER A 233 -8.18 -12.18 -18.18
N ALA A 234 -7.01 -11.88 -17.62
CA ALA A 234 -6.85 -11.06 -16.43
C ALA A 234 -7.39 -9.63 -16.63
N VAL A 235 -7.08 -9.01 -17.80
CA VAL A 235 -7.61 -7.69 -18.16
C VAL A 235 -9.14 -7.70 -18.21
N ASN A 236 -9.74 -8.73 -18.85
CA ASN A 236 -11.20 -8.83 -18.96
C ASN A 236 -11.87 -9.01 -17.60
N GLU A 237 -11.29 -9.82 -16.71
CA GLU A 237 -11.80 -9.99 -15.34
C GLU A 237 -11.69 -8.67 -14.56
N MET A 238 -10.55 -7.99 -14.63
CA MET A 238 -10.37 -6.68 -13.99
C MET A 238 -11.44 -5.68 -14.47
N LEU A 239 -11.66 -5.58 -15.78
CA LEU A 239 -12.67 -4.70 -16.36
C LEU A 239 -14.07 -5.02 -15.84
N ALA A 240 -14.45 -6.32 -15.77
CA ALA A 240 -15.74 -6.75 -15.27
C ALA A 240 -15.97 -6.40 -13.79
N GLN A 241 -14.91 -6.53 -12.98
CA GLN A 241 -14.99 -6.19 -11.56
C GLN A 241 -15.02 -4.67 -11.31
N MET A 242 -14.32 -3.87 -12.15
CA MET A 242 -14.25 -2.41 -12.01
C MET A 242 -15.58 -1.72 -12.33
N ASP A 243 -16.43 -2.29 -13.16
CA ASP A 243 -17.65 -1.63 -13.67
C ASP A 243 -18.68 -1.25 -12.58
N ARG A 244 -18.55 -1.73 -11.34
CA ARG A 244 -19.52 -1.48 -10.25
C ARG A 244 -18.87 -1.22 -8.90
N THR A 245 -17.65 -0.77 -8.87
CA THR A 245 -16.90 -0.63 -7.62
C THR A 245 -17.44 0.48 -6.72
N GLY A 246 -17.93 1.59 -7.29
CA GLY A 246 -18.51 2.68 -6.51
C GLY A 246 -19.76 2.26 -5.74
N GLU A 247 -20.63 1.43 -6.33
CA GLU A 247 -21.83 0.90 -5.66
C GLU A 247 -21.49 -0.04 -4.49
N LYS A 248 -20.31 -0.66 -4.53
CA LYS A 248 -19.80 -1.58 -3.53
C LYS A 248 -18.94 -0.92 -2.43
N GLY A 249 -18.80 0.40 -2.46
CA GLY A 249 -17.93 1.14 -1.53
C GLY A 249 -16.44 0.83 -1.74
N ILE A 250 -16.05 0.53 -2.97
CA ILE A 250 -14.66 0.25 -3.34
C ILE A 250 -14.14 1.40 -4.21
N PHE A 251 -12.99 1.95 -3.84
CA PHE A 251 -12.26 2.93 -4.63
C PHE A 251 -10.93 2.31 -5.11
N ILE A 252 -10.62 2.41 -6.40
CA ILE A 252 -9.42 1.77 -6.96
C ILE A 252 -8.33 2.82 -7.21
N ILE A 253 -7.11 2.54 -6.75
CA ILE A 253 -5.92 3.32 -7.07
C ILE A 253 -4.94 2.41 -7.82
N GLY A 254 -4.77 2.65 -9.12
CA GLY A 254 -3.69 2.04 -9.88
C GLY A 254 -2.41 2.87 -9.77
N ALA A 255 -1.25 2.25 -9.63
CA ALA A 255 0.04 2.92 -9.71
C ALA A 255 0.91 2.31 -10.82
N THR A 256 1.62 3.16 -11.56
CA THR A 256 2.53 2.71 -12.62
C THR A 256 3.64 3.71 -12.90
N ASN A 257 4.79 3.20 -13.37
CA ASN A 257 5.83 4.01 -13.97
C ASN A 257 5.65 4.13 -15.52
N TYR A 258 4.75 3.33 -16.11
CA TYR A 258 4.58 3.20 -17.56
C TYR A 258 3.10 3.28 -17.96
N PRO A 259 2.44 4.46 -17.86
CA PRO A 259 0.99 4.59 -18.09
C PRO A 259 0.58 4.18 -19.52
N ASN A 260 1.44 4.38 -20.51
CA ASN A 260 1.19 3.99 -21.92
C ASN A 260 1.14 2.45 -22.12
N MET A 261 1.61 1.68 -21.14
CA MET A 261 1.54 0.21 -21.19
C MET A 261 0.24 -0.36 -20.62
N ILE A 262 -0.58 0.46 -20.00
CA ILE A 262 -1.89 0.05 -19.46
C ILE A 262 -2.91 -0.03 -20.62
N ASP A 263 -3.80 -1.03 -20.54
CA ASP A 263 -4.92 -1.14 -21.48
C ASP A 263 -5.80 0.11 -21.43
N PRO A 264 -6.07 0.77 -22.57
CA PRO A 264 -6.83 2.03 -22.59
C PRO A 264 -8.25 1.88 -22.03
N ALA A 265 -8.84 0.68 -22.04
CA ALA A 265 -10.17 0.44 -21.48
C ALA A 265 -10.22 0.62 -19.96
N ILE A 266 -9.10 0.41 -19.26
CA ILE A 266 -8.97 0.63 -17.82
C ILE A 266 -9.06 2.12 -17.46
N LEU A 267 -8.58 3.00 -18.36
CA LEU A 267 -8.48 4.46 -18.17
C LEU A 267 -9.73 5.22 -18.64
N ARG A 268 -10.82 4.51 -18.93
CA ARG A 268 -12.08 5.13 -19.36
C ARG A 268 -12.91 5.59 -18.17
N ALA A 269 -13.84 6.52 -18.43
CA ALA A 269 -14.84 7.01 -17.48
C ALA A 269 -15.59 5.84 -16.80
N GLY A 270 -15.78 5.96 -15.50
CA GLY A 270 -16.40 4.93 -14.66
C GLY A 270 -15.43 3.86 -14.14
N ARG A 271 -14.13 3.98 -14.43
CA ARG A 271 -13.06 3.08 -13.94
C ARG A 271 -11.94 3.89 -13.30
N LEU A 272 -10.75 4.01 -13.95
CA LEU A 272 -9.68 4.93 -13.53
C LEU A 272 -9.76 6.21 -14.37
N ASP A 273 -10.80 6.96 -14.17
CA ASP A 273 -11.12 8.18 -14.91
C ASP A 273 -10.29 9.40 -14.46
N LYS A 274 -9.79 9.38 -13.25
CA LYS A 274 -8.86 10.40 -12.75
C LYS A 274 -7.41 9.94 -12.88
N LYS A 275 -6.53 10.85 -13.32
CA LYS A 275 -5.11 10.57 -13.56
C LYS A 275 -4.28 11.65 -12.89
N TYR A 276 -3.36 11.26 -12.03
CA TYR A 276 -2.52 12.18 -11.28
C TYR A 276 -1.05 11.85 -11.43
N TYR A 277 -0.29 12.85 -11.83
CA TYR A 277 1.15 12.74 -11.98
C TYR A 277 1.86 12.96 -10.65
N LEU A 278 2.64 11.98 -10.20
CA LEU A 278 3.57 12.10 -9.09
C LEU A 278 4.99 12.20 -9.64
N GLY A 279 5.46 13.41 -9.80
CA GLY A 279 6.79 13.72 -10.32
C GLY A 279 7.87 13.80 -9.25
N VAL A 280 9.00 14.34 -9.67
CA VAL A 280 10.11 14.67 -8.77
C VAL A 280 9.65 15.74 -7.77
N PRO A 281 9.98 15.61 -6.47
CA PRO A 281 9.55 16.56 -5.47
C PRO A 281 10.13 17.96 -5.74
N ASP A 282 9.32 19.00 -5.63
CA ASP A 282 9.73 20.39 -5.66
C ASP A 282 10.62 20.76 -4.48
N LYS A 283 11.16 21.96 -4.45
CA LYS A 283 12.07 22.40 -3.38
C LYS A 283 11.42 22.28 -1.99
N GLU A 284 10.16 22.66 -1.86
CA GLU A 284 9.43 22.63 -0.59
C GLU A 284 9.19 21.19 -0.12
N ALA A 285 8.81 20.33 -1.04
CA ALA A 285 8.67 18.90 -0.78
C ALA A 285 10.00 18.26 -0.36
N ARG A 286 11.12 18.63 -1.00
CA ARG A 286 12.44 18.11 -0.59
C ARG A 286 12.83 18.55 0.81
N MET A 287 12.58 19.82 1.17
CA MET A 287 12.78 20.32 2.54
C MET A 287 11.94 19.52 3.55
N ALA A 288 10.68 19.28 3.23
CA ALA A 288 9.78 18.52 4.08
C ALA A 288 10.17 17.03 4.19
N LEU A 289 10.68 16.42 3.10
CA LEU A 289 11.21 15.06 3.10
C LEU A 289 12.45 14.92 4.01
N PHE A 290 13.39 15.86 3.96
CA PHE A 290 14.53 15.85 4.90
C PHE A 290 14.05 15.95 6.35
N ARG A 291 13.11 16.83 6.67
CA ARG A 291 12.52 16.93 8.02
C ARG A 291 11.85 15.62 8.44
N LEU A 292 11.07 15.02 7.54
CA LEU A 292 10.35 13.77 7.78
C LEU A 292 11.33 12.62 8.10
N TYR A 293 12.35 12.43 7.25
CA TYR A 293 13.29 11.32 7.43
C TYR A 293 14.25 11.51 8.61
N LEU A 294 14.50 12.75 9.03
CA LEU A 294 15.34 13.06 10.19
C LEU A 294 14.56 13.05 11.52
N LYS A 295 13.23 13.22 11.53
CA LYS A 295 12.38 13.42 12.71
C LYS A 295 12.65 12.43 13.87
N LYS A 296 12.98 11.17 13.56
CA LYS A 296 13.20 10.10 14.56
C LYS A 296 14.68 9.73 14.73
N ARG A 297 15.62 10.58 14.27
CA ARG A 297 17.05 10.28 14.28
C ARG A 297 17.81 11.32 15.14
N PRO A 298 18.98 10.97 15.68
CA PRO A 298 19.82 11.95 16.38
C PRO A 298 20.50 12.87 15.34
N TYR A 299 19.98 14.07 15.16
CA TYR A 299 20.55 15.08 14.27
C TYR A 299 20.86 16.37 15.02
N ASP A 300 21.71 17.21 14.43
CA ASP A 300 22.05 18.52 14.95
C ASP A 300 20.97 19.56 14.61
N PHE A 301 20.57 20.38 15.58
CA PHE A 301 19.47 21.36 15.41
C PHE A 301 19.77 22.50 14.42
N GLY A 302 21.04 22.67 14.01
CA GLY A 302 21.50 23.71 13.08
C GLY A 302 21.46 23.30 11.59
N LEU A 303 20.65 22.30 11.17
CA LEU A 303 20.59 21.89 9.77
C LEU A 303 19.86 22.92 8.90
N ASP A 304 20.50 23.33 7.82
CA ASP A 304 19.92 24.19 6.79
C ASP A 304 19.17 23.35 5.76
N TYR A 305 17.86 23.18 5.95
CA TYR A 305 16.99 22.42 5.05
C TYR A 305 16.86 23.07 3.67
N GLN A 306 16.99 24.38 3.58
CA GLN A 306 16.94 25.10 2.32
C GLN A 306 18.16 24.76 1.48
N GLN A 307 19.36 24.80 2.08
CA GLN A 307 20.58 24.39 1.41
C GLN A 307 20.55 22.90 1.01
N LEU A 308 19.99 22.00 1.85
CA LEU A 308 19.85 20.59 1.50
C LEU A 308 18.93 20.40 0.29
N ALA A 309 17.83 21.15 0.22
CA ALA A 309 16.93 21.11 -0.92
C ALA A 309 17.58 21.67 -2.19
N ASP A 310 18.37 22.72 -2.11
CA ASP A 310 19.11 23.29 -3.25
C ASP A 310 20.17 22.31 -3.79
N LEU A 311 20.81 21.56 -2.92
CA LEU A 311 21.81 20.55 -3.30
C LEU A 311 21.21 19.24 -3.86
N THR A 312 19.91 19.07 -3.78
CA THR A 312 19.21 17.83 -4.18
C THR A 312 18.14 18.10 -5.25
N GLU A 313 18.41 19.03 -6.16
CA GLU A 313 17.59 19.21 -7.36
C GLU A 313 17.56 17.91 -8.19
N ASP A 314 16.42 17.57 -8.75
CA ASP A 314 16.15 16.34 -9.51
C ASP A 314 16.24 15.01 -8.73
N TYR A 315 16.43 15.05 -7.41
CA TYR A 315 16.41 13.84 -6.59
C TYR A 315 14.96 13.42 -6.27
N VAL A 316 14.68 12.13 -6.42
CA VAL A 316 13.38 11.55 -6.02
C VAL A 316 13.32 11.32 -4.52
N SER A 317 12.13 11.08 -3.98
CA SER A 317 11.94 10.86 -2.54
C SER A 317 12.78 9.69 -1.99
N ALA A 318 12.99 8.64 -2.79
CA ALA A 318 13.82 7.50 -2.44
C ALA A 318 15.31 7.87 -2.33
N ASP A 319 15.81 8.77 -3.18
CA ASP A 319 17.18 9.25 -3.13
C ASP A 319 17.44 10.05 -1.85
N ILE A 320 16.50 10.93 -1.49
CA ILE A 320 16.60 11.73 -0.25
C ILE A 320 16.61 10.80 0.96
N GLN A 321 15.80 9.76 0.96
CA GLN A 321 15.82 8.74 2.01
C GLN A 321 17.17 8.01 2.08
N LEU A 322 17.76 7.67 0.93
CA LEU A 322 19.08 7.04 0.84
C LEU A 322 20.17 7.95 1.38
N ILE A 323 20.16 9.25 1.05
CA ILE A 323 21.09 10.25 1.57
C ILE A 323 21.02 10.31 3.10
N VAL A 324 19.84 10.42 3.66
CA VAL A 324 19.65 10.48 5.12
C VAL A 324 20.09 9.17 5.78
N ASN A 325 19.87 8.01 5.15
CA ASN A 325 20.33 6.72 5.63
C ASN A 325 21.86 6.64 5.65
N GLU A 326 22.52 7.12 4.59
CA GLU A 326 23.99 7.09 4.50
C GLU A 326 24.63 8.06 5.51
N ALA A 327 24.09 9.26 5.64
CA ALA A 327 24.52 10.20 6.69
C ALA A 327 24.34 9.61 8.10
N SER A 328 23.25 8.87 8.33
CA SER A 328 23.00 8.18 9.61
C SER A 328 24.02 7.09 9.90
N ARG A 329 24.39 6.29 8.88
CA ARG A 329 25.44 5.25 9.03
C ARG A 329 26.79 5.86 9.37
N ASN A 330 27.13 6.98 8.72
CA ASN A 330 28.39 7.68 8.97
C ASN A 330 28.40 8.31 10.36
N ALA A 331 27.31 8.93 10.81
CA ALA A 331 27.15 9.45 12.15
C ALA A 331 27.29 8.34 13.21
N LEU A 332 26.69 7.18 12.98
CA LEU A 332 26.80 6.01 13.87
C LEU A 332 28.25 5.53 14.00
N ARG A 333 29.00 5.42 12.88
CA ARG A 333 30.42 5.02 12.89
C ARG A 333 31.29 6.00 13.65
N GLN A 334 30.94 7.29 13.64
CA GLN A 334 31.65 8.35 14.34
C GLN A 334 31.13 8.59 15.76
N HIS A 335 30.18 7.83 16.24
CA HIS A 335 29.47 8.05 17.52
C HIS A 335 28.98 9.51 17.69
N SER A 336 28.50 10.12 16.62
CA SER A 336 28.08 11.52 16.55
C SER A 336 26.61 11.66 16.14
N LYS A 337 26.10 12.88 16.19
CA LYS A 337 24.82 13.23 15.58
C LYS A 337 25.00 13.41 14.06
N ILE A 338 23.90 13.35 13.33
CA ILE A 338 23.86 13.68 11.90
C ILE A 338 24.07 15.19 11.78
N THR A 339 25.19 15.60 11.16
CA THR A 339 25.54 16.99 10.92
C THR A 339 25.31 17.38 9.47
N MET A 340 25.33 18.69 9.18
CA MET A 340 25.24 19.22 7.83
C MET A 340 26.36 18.67 6.92
N ASP A 341 27.58 18.51 7.43
CA ASP A 341 28.72 18.01 6.67
C ASP A 341 28.55 16.52 6.28
N LEU A 342 27.98 15.71 7.18
CA LEU A 342 27.69 14.31 6.87
C LEU A 342 26.59 14.18 5.80
N LEU A 343 25.58 15.06 5.82
CA LEU A 343 24.54 15.11 4.78
C LEU A 343 25.13 15.56 3.45
N LYS A 344 25.95 16.62 3.41
CA LYS A 344 26.64 17.08 2.19
C LYS A 344 27.56 15.99 1.61
N THR A 345 28.30 15.29 2.46
CA THR A 345 29.13 14.16 2.04
C THR A 345 28.28 13.03 1.44
N ALA A 346 27.14 12.72 2.03
CA ALA A 346 26.23 11.72 1.48
C ALA A 346 25.63 12.16 0.12
N ILE A 347 25.25 13.45 -0.02
CA ILE A 347 24.77 14.02 -1.28
C ILE A 347 25.84 13.93 -2.38
N SER A 348 27.11 14.24 -2.08
CA SER A 348 28.18 14.16 -3.07
C SER A 348 28.48 12.73 -3.57
N ASN A 349 28.16 11.72 -2.75
CA ASN A 349 28.39 10.31 -3.07
C ASN A 349 27.19 9.64 -3.76
N ILE A 350 26.00 10.20 -3.61
CA ILE A 350 24.76 9.64 -4.17
C ILE A 350 24.31 10.54 -5.32
N ARG A 351 24.17 9.97 -6.51
CA ARG A 351 23.66 10.69 -7.68
C ARG A 351 22.14 10.56 -7.76
N PRO A 352 21.44 11.50 -8.41
CA PRO A 352 20.01 11.34 -8.72
C PRO A 352 19.78 10.02 -9.46
N SER A 353 18.71 9.31 -9.08
CA SER A 353 18.33 8.05 -9.73
C SER A 353 17.80 8.25 -11.14
N LEU A 354 17.34 9.45 -11.47
CA LEU A 354 16.82 9.80 -12.79
C LEU A 354 17.83 10.68 -13.54
N SER A 355 18.08 10.34 -14.78
CA SER A 355 18.83 11.19 -15.70
C SER A 355 17.93 12.31 -16.27
N ALA A 356 18.53 13.41 -16.73
CA ALA A 356 17.79 14.49 -17.39
C ALA A 356 16.96 14.00 -18.60
N SER A 357 17.45 13.00 -19.34
CA SER A 357 16.71 12.40 -20.46
C SER A 357 15.48 11.61 -20.00
N GLU A 358 15.52 10.97 -18.83
CA GLU A 358 14.38 10.28 -18.24
C GLU A 358 13.37 11.27 -17.71
N LEU A 359 13.80 12.37 -17.09
CA LEU A 359 12.90 13.44 -16.65
C LEU A 359 12.11 14.01 -17.83
N LEU A 360 12.78 14.37 -18.92
CA LEU A 360 12.13 14.84 -20.16
C LEU A 360 11.15 13.81 -20.74
N LYS A 361 11.45 12.52 -20.63
CA LYS A 361 10.52 11.46 -21.05
C LYS A 361 9.24 11.48 -20.21
N TYR A 362 9.36 11.63 -18.89
CA TYR A 362 8.17 11.68 -18.02
C TYR A 362 7.36 12.95 -18.20
N GLU A 363 7.98 14.09 -18.50
CA GLU A 363 7.27 15.32 -18.86
C GLU A 363 6.44 15.14 -20.14
N ARG A 364 7.01 14.50 -21.17
CA ARG A 364 6.25 14.16 -22.40
C ARG A 364 5.09 13.20 -22.11
N ILE A 365 5.32 12.18 -21.26
CA ILE A 365 4.25 11.26 -20.84
C ILE A 365 3.14 12.05 -20.12
N ARG A 366 3.50 13.00 -19.28
CA ARG A 366 2.56 13.88 -18.59
C ARG A 366 1.73 14.68 -19.59
N ALA A 367 2.36 15.39 -20.52
CA ALA A 367 1.68 16.18 -21.55
C ALA A 367 0.71 15.31 -22.39
N MET A 368 1.12 14.09 -22.78
CA MET A 368 0.24 13.13 -23.46
C MET A 368 -0.97 12.71 -22.60
N MET A 369 -0.77 12.47 -21.29
CA MET A 369 -1.85 12.03 -20.40
C MET A 369 -2.82 13.17 -20.07
N ASP A 370 -2.36 14.41 -20.06
CA ASP A 370 -3.14 15.63 -19.85
C ASP A 370 -3.84 16.13 -21.13
N GLY A 371 -3.53 15.52 -22.29
CA GLY A 371 -4.16 15.86 -23.59
C GLY A 371 -3.58 17.12 -24.26
N GLU A 372 -2.41 17.57 -23.83
CA GLU A 372 -1.73 18.76 -24.36
C GLU A 372 -0.95 18.50 -25.67
N ASP A 373 -0.77 17.24 -26.07
CA ASP A 373 0.08 16.82 -27.21
C ASP A 373 -0.65 16.81 -28.57
N ASP A 374 -1.83 17.41 -28.71
CA ASP A 374 -2.62 17.42 -29.96
C ASP A 374 -2.25 18.57 -30.95
N GLU A 375 -1.15 19.29 -30.74
CA GLU A 375 -0.57 20.14 -31.79
C GLU A 375 0.34 19.37 -32.76
N LYS A 376 -0.21 18.37 -33.47
CA LYS A 376 0.33 17.99 -34.78
C LYS A 376 -0.05 19.05 -35.79
N PRO A 377 0.90 19.60 -36.57
CA PRO A 377 0.57 20.48 -37.67
C PRO A 377 -0.39 19.76 -38.61
N ASN A 378 -1.46 20.44 -38.90
CA ASN A 378 -2.60 19.98 -39.69
C ASN A 378 -2.19 19.75 -41.15
N ASP A 379 -1.55 18.63 -41.47
CA ASP A 379 -1.28 18.15 -42.82
C ASP A 379 -2.44 17.25 -43.28
N ARG A 380 -3.65 17.80 -43.26
CA ARG A 380 -4.77 17.23 -44.00
C ARG A 380 -4.73 17.78 -45.41
N PRO A 381 -4.48 16.96 -46.45
CA PRO A 381 -4.65 17.42 -47.81
C PRO A 381 -6.13 17.82 -47.99
N SER A 382 -6.36 19.07 -48.32
CA SER A 382 -7.68 19.57 -48.70
C SER A 382 -8.16 18.84 -49.95
N VAL A 383 -9.04 17.87 -49.80
CA VAL A 383 -9.78 17.27 -50.90
C VAL A 383 -10.82 18.29 -51.34
N GLY A 384 -10.46 19.13 -52.28
CA GLY A 384 -11.40 20.04 -52.95
C GLY A 384 -12.33 19.22 -53.86
N PHE A 385 -13.59 19.13 -53.48
CA PHE A 385 -14.64 18.81 -54.46
C PHE A 385 -14.85 20.05 -55.34
N LYS A 386 -14.49 19.94 -56.62
CA LYS A 386 -14.98 20.85 -57.66
C LYS A 386 -16.37 20.42 -58.07
N ALA A 387 -17.29 21.37 -58.04
CA ALA A 387 -18.64 21.24 -58.57
C ALA A 387 -18.66 21.08 -60.11
#